data_27c30cee39bdb25a08480ffca9e1a8c6
#
_entry.id   27c30cee39bdb25a08480ffca9e1a8c6
#
_cell.length_a   1.000
_cell.length_b   1.000
_cell.length_c   1.000
_cell.angle_alpha   90.00
_cell.angle_beta   90.00
_cell.angle_gamma   90.00
#
_symmetry.space_group_name_H-M   'P 1'
#
loop_
_entity.id
_entity.type
_entity.pdbx_description
1 polymer ?
#
loop_
_entity_poly.entity_id
_entity_poly.type
_entity_poly.pdbx_seq_one_letter_code
_entity_poly.pdbx_strand_id
1 'polypeptide(L)'
;KRTHEILSGVFNIPIATGTISSMVKRCADSLGDTVSKIKDKMIGSALGHFDETGTRVDKKLWWVHDASNCEYTYLDISPKRGNAGMEQCGVLPEFKGIAMHDCWASYWNYPDIQHAVCCAHLLRELTGIDEKHPDQKWASAFIDLLLEMKKFKDKAVEKGKHSLSYYHYHKFDKKYDELIEQARKENPLPETTEKKRGRKKKRKNPCVGRTPCELQGLSLPFYP
;
A
#
# COMPACT_ATOMS: atom_id res chain seq x y z
N LYS A 1 -18.44 11.46 23.31
CA LYS A 1 -18.01 12.26 24.47
C LYS A 1 -17.39 13.58 24.01
N ARG A 2 -16.23 13.62 23.33
CA ARG A 2 -15.56 14.87 22.88
C ARG A 2 -16.49 15.79 22.08
N THR A 3 -17.28 15.26 21.14
CA THR A 3 -18.24 16.06 20.35
C THR A 3 -19.26 16.74 21.25
N HIS A 4 -19.80 16.04 22.24
CA HIS A 4 -20.71 16.64 23.24
C HIS A 4 -20.02 17.75 24.03
N GLU A 5 -18.79 17.52 24.51
CA GLU A 5 -18.01 18.50 25.27
C GLU A 5 -17.74 19.78 24.45
N ILE A 6 -17.42 19.63 23.15
CA ILE A 6 -17.21 20.77 22.25
C ILE A 6 -18.52 21.51 22.00
N LEU A 7 -19.59 20.81 21.67
CA LEU A 7 -20.88 21.42 21.38
C LEU A 7 -21.43 22.17 22.59
N SER A 8 -21.36 21.59 23.80
CA SER A 8 -21.82 22.24 25.01
C SER A 8 -20.90 23.35 25.50
N GLY A 9 -19.56 23.11 25.51
CA GLY A 9 -18.59 24.04 26.11
C GLY A 9 -18.20 25.21 25.21
N VAL A 10 -18.16 25.02 23.89
CA VAL A 10 -17.74 26.07 22.93
C VAL A 10 -18.94 26.76 22.30
N PHE A 11 -19.97 25.99 21.94
CA PHE A 11 -21.13 26.49 21.20
C PHE A 11 -22.38 26.64 22.05
N ASN A 12 -22.31 26.30 23.35
CA ASN A 12 -23.46 26.31 24.28
C ASN A 12 -24.70 25.56 23.75
N ILE A 13 -24.46 24.43 23.05
CA ILE A 13 -25.52 23.58 22.48
C ILE A 13 -25.72 22.36 23.38
N PRO A 14 -26.79 22.27 24.19
CA PRO A 14 -26.99 21.17 25.13
C PRO A 14 -27.57 19.93 24.44
N ILE A 15 -26.75 19.20 23.66
CA ILE A 15 -27.15 17.95 22.99
C ILE A 15 -26.66 16.76 23.80
N ALA A 16 -27.53 15.81 24.14
CA ALA A 16 -27.15 14.58 24.80
C ALA A 16 -26.29 13.68 23.89
N THR A 17 -25.36 12.91 24.48
CA THR A 17 -24.51 11.98 23.74
C THR A 17 -25.28 10.92 22.94
N GLY A 18 -26.42 10.45 23.47
CA GLY A 18 -27.34 9.55 22.77
C GLY A 18 -27.96 10.16 21.51
N THR A 19 -28.32 11.47 21.57
CA THR A 19 -28.83 12.20 20.40
C THR A 19 -27.76 12.29 19.31
N ILE A 20 -26.50 12.60 19.68
CA ILE A 20 -25.37 12.63 18.74
C ILE A 20 -25.18 11.27 18.08
N SER A 21 -25.22 10.17 18.87
CA SER A 21 -25.11 8.82 18.35
C SER A 21 -26.23 8.49 17.35
N SER A 22 -27.47 8.85 17.68
CA SER A 22 -28.61 8.63 16.79
C SER A 22 -28.52 9.45 15.50
N MET A 23 -28.01 10.68 15.57
CA MET A 23 -27.75 11.52 14.38
C MET A 23 -26.68 10.88 13.46
N VAL A 24 -25.57 10.42 14.03
CA VAL A 24 -24.52 9.73 13.27
C VAL A 24 -25.06 8.48 12.61
N LYS A 25 -25.86 7.67 13.31
CA LYS A 25 -26.47 6.47 12.75
C LYS A 25 -27.40 6.81 11.57
N ARG A 26 -28.32 7.78 11.75
CA ARG A 26 -29.21 8.21 10.65
C ARG A 26 -28.44 8.74 9.44
N CYS A 27 -27.37 9.48 9.67
CA CYS A 27 -26.50 9.95 8.60
C CYS A 27 -25.86 8.76 7.86
N ALA A 28 -25.29 7.79 8.58
CA ALA A 28 -24.71 6.59 7.97
C ALA A 28 -25.76 5.80 7.16
N ASP A 29 -26.96 5.60 7.72
CA ASP A 29 -28.06 4.91 7.04
C ASP A 29 -28.48 5.63 5.74
N SER A 30 -28.46 6.97 5.72
CA SER A 30 -28.81 7.77 4.54
C SER A 30 -27.72 7.80 3.46
N LEU A 31 -26.49 7.45 3.80
CA LEU A 31 -25.34 7.47 2.88
C LEU A 31 -25.07 6.12 2.23
N GLY A 32 -25.81 5.05 2.55
CA GLY A 32 -25.57 3.71 2.09
C GLY A 32 -25.40 3.60 0.57
N ASP A 33 -26.33 4.17 -0.19
CA ASP A 33 -26.29 4.19 -1.66
C ASP A 33 -25.06 4.95 -2.21
N THR A 34 -24.70 6.05 -1.54
CA THR A 34 -23.53 6.85 -1.93
C THR A 34 -22.23 6.07 -1.71
N VAL A 35 -22.12 5.41 -0.56
CA VAL A 35 -20.96 4.56 -0.23
C VAL A 35 -20.85 3.39 -1.19
N SER A 36 -21.98 2.75 -1.56
CA SER A 36 -22.02 1.69 -2.56
C SER A 36 -21.50 2.18 -3.92
N LYS A 37 -21.95 3.35 -4.38
CA LYS A 37 -21.49 3.95 -5.64
C LYS A 37 -19.98 4.28 -5.61
N ILE A 38 -19.47 4.73 -4.47
CA ILE A 38 -18.01 4.96 -4.31
C ILE A 38 -17.26 3.63 -4.45
N LYS A 39 -17.75 2.57 -3.81
CA LYS A 39 -17.18 1.22 -3.95
C LYS A 39 -17.13 0.79 -5.42
N ASP A 40 -18.24 0.91 -6.15
CA ASP A 40 -18.33 0.55 -7.57
C ASP A 40 -17.33 1.36 -8.42
N LYS A 41 -17.20 2.66 -8.13
CA LYS A 41 -16.21 3.53 -8.79
C LYS A 41 -14.78 3.11 -8.48
N MET A 42 -14.50 2.67 -7.27
CA MET A 42 -13.17 2.13 -6.92
C MET A 42 -12.90 0.82 -7.66
N ILE A 43 -13.84 -0.11 -7.72
CA ILE A 43 -13.69 -1.38 -8.44
C ILE A 43 -13.41 -1.13 -9.94
N GLY A 44 -14.07 -0.17 -10.55
CA GLY A 44 -13.91 0.20 -11.96
C GLY A 44 -12.75 1.12 -12.27
N SER A 45 -11.91 1.49 -11.31
CA SER A 45 -10.80 2.42 -11.55
C SER A 45 -9.58 1.74 -12.15
N ALA A 46 -8.82 2.47 -12.97
CA ALA A 46 -7.61 1.96 -13.61
C ALA A 46 -6.44 1.78 -12.62
N LEU A 47 -6.42 2.60 -11.55
CA LEU A 47 -5.42 2.56 -10.49
C LEU A 47 -6.11 2.71 -9.14
N GLY A 48 -5.79 1.83 -8.19
CA GLY A 48 -6.23 1.91 -6.80
C GLY A 48 -5.05 1.76 -5.84
N HIS A 49 -5.04 2.54 -4.78
CA HIS A 49 -4.14 2.40 -3.65
C HIS A 49 -4.85 1.60 -2.58
N PHE A 50 -4.17 0.60 -2.03
CA PHE A 50 -4.71 -0.29 -1.01
C PHE A 50 -3.77 -0.34 0.19
N ASP A 51 -4.32 -0.14 1.39
CA ASP A 51 -3.58 -0.23 2.65
C ASP A 51 -4.51 -0.68 3.78
N GLU A 52 -3.96 -1.11 4.91
CA GLU A 52 -4.73 -1.42 6.11
C GLU A 52 -4.13 -0.77 7.34
N THR A 53 -4.98 -0.19 8.15
CA THR A 53 -4.56 0.35 9.44
C THR A 53 -5.31 -0.30 10.60
N GLY A 54 -4.59 -0.57 11.69
CA GLY A 54 -5.18 -1.13 12.90
C GLY A 54 -5.99 -0.10 13.68
N THR A 55 -7.19 -0.46 14.07
CA THR A 55 -8.04 0.35 14.95
C THR A 55 -8.56 -0.49 16.12
N ARG A 56 -9.14 0.15 17.12
CA ARG A 56 -9.73 -0.56 18.27
C ARG A 56 -11.23 -0.31 18.36
N VAL A 57 -11.99 -1.41 18.34
CA VAL A 57 -13.42 -1.42 18.60
C VAL A 57 -13.65 -2.27 19.84
N ASP A 58 -14.22 -1.71 20.88
CA ASP A 58 -14.44 -2.37 22.18
C ASP A 58 -13.19 -3.06 22.74
N LYS A 59 -12.05 -2.36 22.71
CA LYS A 59 -10.73 -2.85 23.14
C LYS A 59 -10.14 -3.98 22.29
N LYS A 60 -10.86 -4.51 21.30
CA LYS A 60 -10.37 -5.53 20.35
C LYS A 60 -9.72 -4.86 19.15
N LEU A 61 -8.70 -5.50 18.60
CA LEU A 61 -8.04 -5.04 17.37
C LEU A 61 -8.93 -5.36 16.17
N TRP A 62 -9.23 -4.33 15.40
CA TRP A 62 -9.91 -4.37 14.12
C TRP A 62 -9.04 -3.69 13.07
N TRP A 63 -9.37 -3.84 11.81
CA TRP A 63 -8.61 -3.31 10.70
C TRP A 63 -9.50 -2.50 9.78
N VAL A 64 -9.09 -1.28 9.49
CA VAL A 64 -9.69 -0.46 8.45
C VAL A 64 -8.94 -0.78 7.18
N HIS A 65 -9.67 -1.26 6.18
CA HIS A 65 -9.18 -1.47 4.82
C HIS A 65 -9.48 -0.20 4.03
N ASP A 66 -8.45 0.37 3.43
CA ASP A 66 -8.53 1.53 2.55
C ASP A 66 -8.39 1.08 1.09
N ALA A 67 -9.28 1.61 0.25
CA ALA A 67 -9.15 1.56 -1.19
C ALA A 67 -9.37 2.97 -1.72
N SER A 68 -8.34 3.60 -2.29
CA SER A 68 -8.38 5.00 -2.69
C SER A 68 -7.74 5.25 -4.06
N ASN A 69 -8.18 6.32 -4.72
CA ASN A 69 -7.56 6.89 -5.92
C ASN A 69 -7.57 8.42 -5.83
N CYS A 70 -7.32 9.14 -6.93
CA CYS A 70 -7.32 10.61 -6.94
C CYS A 70 -8.70 11.24 -6.71
N GLU A 71 -9.80 10.49 -6.85
CA GLU A 71 -11.17 11.01 -6.78
C GLU A 71 -11.96 10.45 -5.60
N TYR A 72 -11.72 9.19 -5.24
CA TYR A 72 -12.53 8.45 -4.28
C TYR A 72 -11.67 7.78 -3.21
N THR A 73 -12.26 7.67 -2.02
CA THR A 73 -11.74 6.83 -0.93
C THR A 73 -12.89 6.00 -0.39
N TYR A 74 -12.71 4.69 -0.40
CA TYR A 74 -13.61 3.73 0.22
C TYR A 74 -12.93 3.09 1.42
N LEU A 75 -13.58 3.15 2.57
CA LEU A 75 -13.10 2.57 3.82
C LEU A 75 -14.07 1.50 4.29
N ASP A 76 -13.57 0.33 4.64
CA ASP A 76 -14.33 -0.71 5.32
C ASP A 76 -13.59 -1.20 6.56
N ILE A 77 -14.32 -1.80 7.51
CA ILE A 77 -13.76 -2.25 8.77
C ILE A 77 -14.00 -3.74 8.97
N SER A 78 -12.95 -4.48 9.29
CA SER A 78 -13.00 -5.91 9.50
C SER A 78 -12.26 -6.33 10.78
N PRO A 79 -12.71 -7.38 11.50
CA PRO A 79 -11.94 -7.98 12.58
C PRO A 79 -10.70 -8.74 12.08
N LYS A 80 -10.55 -8.92 10.77
CA LYS A 80 -9.43 -9.61 10.12
C LYS A 80 -8.64 -8.67 9.22
N ARG A 81 -7.32 -8.78 9.27
CA ARG A 81 -6.43 -8.01 8.40
C ARG A 81 -6.29 -8.65 7.01
N GLY A 82 -5.99 -9.92 6.93
CA GLY A 82 -5.59 -10.62 5.71
C GLY A 82 -6.71 -10.80 4.68
N ASN A 83 -6.55 -11.81 3.84
CA ASN A 83 -7.48 -12.12 2.76
C ASN A 83 -8.96 -12.09 3.19
N ALA A 84 -9.28 -12.64 4.37
CA ALA A 84 -10.66 -12.60 4.87
C ALA A 84 -11.21 -11.18 5.10
N GLY A 85 -10.36 -10.21 5.46
CA GLY A 85 -10.75 -8.80 5.55
C GLY A 85 -10.87 -8.15 4.19
N MET A 86 -9.95 -8.44 3.26
CA MET A 86 -9.98 -7.97 1.88
C MET A 86 -11.21 -8.49 1.13
N GLU A 87 -11.54 -9.76 1.31
CA GLU A 87 -12.75 -10.39 0.76
C GLU A 87 -14.03 -9.74 1.31
N GLN A 88 -14.09 -9.48 2.63
CA GLN A 88 -15.21 -8.78 3.24
C GLN A 88 -15.36 -7.36 2.67
N CYS A 89 -14.27 -6.62 2.52
CA CYS A 89 -14.26 -5.28 1.92
C CYS A 89 -14.78 -5.34 0.46
N GLY A 90 -14.41 -6.39 -0.28
CA GLY A 90 -14.96 -6.72 -1.61
C GLY A 90 -14.61 -5.71 -2.70
N VAL A 91 -13.58 -4.87 -2.53
CA VAL A 91 -13.04 -4.04 -3.61
C VAL A 91 -11.94 -4.79 -4.35
N LEU A 92 -10.91 -5.23 -3.64
CA LEU A 92 -9.73 -5.87 -4.24
C LEU A 92 -10.07 -7.17 -5.01
N PRO A 93 -10.97 -8.06 -4.54
CA PRO A 93 -11.34 -9.27 -5.27
C PRO A 93 -11.99 -9.02 -6.65
N GLU A 94 -12.67 -7.89 -6.79
CA GLU A 94 -13.37 -7.52 -8.04
C GLU A 94 -12.56 -6.52 -8.90
N PHE A 95 -11.46 -5.99 -8.34
CA PHE A 95 -10.62 -4.99 -9.00
C PHE A 95 -9.89 -5.56 -10.21
N LYS A 96 -9.80 -4.79 -11.31
CA LYS A 96 -9.15 -5.23 -12.57
C LYS A 96 -8.03 -4.29 -13.02
N GLY A 97 -7.84 -3.18 -12.31
CA GLY A 97 -6.81 -2.20 -12.61
C GLY A 97 -5.46 -2.54 -12.00
N ILE A 98 -4.65 -1.52 -11.79
CA ILE A 98 -3.36 -1.62 -11.12
C ILE A 98 -3.56 -1.38 -9.61
N ALA A 99 -3.30 -2.39 -8.80
CA ALA A 99 -3.35 -2.28 -7.33
C ALA A 99 -1.99 -1.85 -6.79
N MET A 100 -1.89 -0.64 -6.26
CA MET A 100 -0.71 -0.16 -5.57
C MET A 100 -0.85 -0.42 -4.06
N HIS A 101 0.10 -1.16 -3.49
CA HIS A 101 0.07 -1.57 -2.09
C HIS A 101 1.49 -1.70 -1.51
N ASP A 102 1.59 -1.97 -0.21
CA ASP A 102 2.84 -2.42 0.39
C ASP A 102 3.21 -3.84 -0.08
N CYS A 103 4.40 -4.32 0.25
CA CYS A 103 4.83 -5.67 -0.14
C CYS A 103 4.21 -6.79 0.68
N TRP A 104 3.09 -6.58 1.36
CA TRP A 104 2.50 -7.61 2.21
C TRP A 104 1.97 -8.81 1.40
N ALA A 105 2.28 -10.00 1.92
CA ALA A 105 2.05 -11.25 1.17
C ALA A 105 0.59 -11.52 0.78
N SER A 106 -0.38 -10.95 1.51
CA SER A 106 -1.80 -11.17 1.25
C SER A 106 -2.28 -10.59 -0.08
N TYR A 107 -1.71 -9.48 -0.53
CA TYR A 107 -2.04 -8.88 -1.82
C TYR A 107 -1.72 -9.78 -3.01
N TRP A 108 -0.62 -10.54 -2.91
CA TRP A 108 -0.15 -11.42 -3.98
C TRP A 108 -1.01 -12.69 -4.16
N ASN A 109 -2.06 -12.86 -3.34
CA ASN A 109 -3.04 -13.93 -3.53
C ASN A 109 -4.13 -13.58 -4.58
N TYR A 110 -4.04 -12.41 -5.21
CA TYR A 110 -4.91 -11.95 -6.29
C TYR A 110 -4.13 -11.88 -7.60
N PRO A 111 -3.85 -13.04 -8.27
CA PRO A 111 -2.94 -13.10 -9.41
C PRO A 111 -3.48 -12.44 -10.69
N ASP A 112 -4.79 -12.22 -10.76
CA ASP A 112 -5.46 -11.62 -11.93
C ASP A 112 -5.40 -10.10 -11.96
N ILE A 113 -4.78 -9.47 -10.93
CA ILE A 113 -4.63 -8.03 -10.80
C ILE A 113 -3.18 -7.65 -11.14
N GLN A 114 -2.99 -6.52 -11.79
CA GLN A 114 -1.66 -5.94 -11.93
C GLN A 114 -1.24 -5.29 -10.59
N HIS A 115 -0.08 -5.67 -10.08
CA HIS A 115 0.42 -5.17 -8.80
C HIS A 115 1.49 -4.10 -9.00
N ALA A 116 1.39 -3.03 -8.22
CA ALA A 116 2.43 -2.02 -8.08
C ALA A 116 2.82 -1.87 -6.61
N VAL A 117 4.11 -1.69 -6.35
CA VAL A 117 4.59 -1.51 -4.98
C VAL A 117 4.65 -0.04 -4.62
N CYS A 118 4.13 0.32 -3.46
CA CYS A 118 4.20 1.68 -2.96
C CYS A 118 5.65 2.09 -2.67
N CYS A 119 6.20 2.99 -3.47
CA CYS A 119 7.58 3.47 -3.32
C CYS A 119 7.87 4.11 -1.96
N ALA A 120 6.87 4.70 -1.30
CA ALA A 120 7.06 5.28 0.03
C ALA A 120 7.33 4.20 1.09
N HIS A 121 6.65 3.04 1.00
CA HIS A 121 6.91 1.89 1.86
C HIS A 121 8.28 1.27 1.56
N LEU A 122 8.60 1.10 0.27
CA LEU A 122 9.89 0.58 -0.16
C LEU A 122 11.06 1.45 0.31
N LEU A 123 10.97 2.78 0.14
CA LEU A 123 11.98 3.72 0.63
C LEU A 123 12.16 3.64 2.16
N ARG A 124 11.07 3.50 2.91
CA ARG A 124 11.13 3.33 4.38
C ARG A 124 11.85 2.04 4.78
N GLU A 125 11.57 0.94 4.09
CA GLU A 125 12.27 -0.33 4.34
C GLU A 125 13.75 -0.26 3.98
N LEU A 126 14.09 0.31 2.83
CA LEU A 126 15.48 0.49 2.39
C LEU A 126 16.26 1.39 3.35
N THR A 127 15.68 2.50 3.79
CA THR A 127 16.29 3.38 4.81
C THR A 127 16.55 2.60 6.11
N GLY A 128 15.58 1.81 6.58
CA GLY A 128 15.78 0.99 7.77
C GLY A 128 16.83 -0.13 7.60
N ILE A 129 17.14 -0.57 6.38
CA ILE A 129 18.24 -1.49 6.06
C ILE A 129 19.56 -0.74 6.08
N ASP A 130 19.65 0.39 5.40
CA ASP A 130 20.84 1.23 5.30
C ASP A 130 21.33 1.68 6.70
N GLU A 131 20.40 2.11 7.58
CA GLU A 131 20.72 2.47 8.97
C GLU A 131 21.25 1.29 9.80
N LYS A 132 20.75 0.06 9.57
CA LYS A 132 21.14 -1.14 10.32
C LYS A 132 22.40 -1.82 9.79
N HIS A 133 22.70 -1.63 8.52
CA HIS A 133 23.77 -2.28 7.80
C HIS A 133 24.56 -1.27 6.94
N PRO A 134 25.24 -0.25 7.55
CA PRO A 134 25.91 0.82 6.82
C PRO A 134 27.12 0.35 5.99
N ASP A 135 27.56 -0.88 6.20
CA ASP A 135 28.57 -1.58 5.41
C ASP A 135 28.03 -2.07 4.06
N GLN A 136 26.72 -2.25 3.92
CA GLN A 136 26.05 -2.67 2.69
C GLN A 136 25.69 -1.45 1.84
N LYS A 137 26.18 -1.38 0.62
CA LYS A 137 25.99 -0.21 -0.26
C LYS A 137 24.76 -0.30 -1.18
N TRP A 138 24.20 -1.50 -1.33
CA TRP A 138 23.06 -1.70 -2.24
C TRP A 138 21.80 -0.95 -1.81
N ALA A 139 21.54 -0.83 -0.50
CA ALA A 139 20.32 -0.19 0.00
C ALA A 139 20.31 1.31 -0.28
N SER A 140 21.40 2.03 0.04
CA SER A 140 21.55 3.44 -0.29
C SER A 140 21.53 3.70 -1.80
N ALA A 141 22.21 2.87 -2.59
CA ALA A 141 22.20 2.97 -4.05
C ALA A 141 20.78 2.74 -4.64
N PHE A 142 20.00 1.85 -4.04
CA PHE A 142 18.62 1.62 -4.44
C PHE A 142 17.70 2.80 -4.11
N ILE A 143 17.90 3.43 -2.94
CA ILE A 143 17.21 4.68 -2.55
C ILE A 143 17.50 5.77 -3.59
N ASP A 144 18.78 5.96 -3.94
CA ASP A 144 19.20 6.95 -4.94
C ASP A 144 18.56 6.70 -6.30
N LEU A 145 18.50 5.43 -6.74
CA LEU A 145 17.83 5.06 -8.00
C LEU A 145 16.34 5.43 -7.98
N LEU A 146 15.61 5.07 -6.92
CA LEU A 146 14.18 5.37 -6.79
C LEU A 146 13.92 6.88 -6.79
N LEU A 147 14.75 7.65 -6.11
CA LEU A 147 14.66 9.12 -6.08
C LEU A 147 15.03 9.74 -7.44
N GLU A 148 16.03 9.17 -8.16
CA GLU A 148 16.37 9.58 -9.54
C GLU A 148 15.16 9.34 -10.47
N MET A 149 14.57 8.16 -10.40
CA MET A 149 13.37 7.79 -11.18
C MET A 149 12.21 8.74 -10.91
N LYS A 150 11.94 9.04 -9.62
CA LYS A 150 10.89 9.99 -9.23
C LYS A 150 11.14 11.37 -9.82
N LYS A 151 12.34 11.94 -9.65
CA LYS A 151 12.69 13.25 -10.22
C LYS A 151 12.54 13.28 -11.74
N PHE A 152 12.89 12.18 -12.39
CA PHE A 152 12.76 12.06 -13.84
C PHE A 152 11.30 12.01 -14.29
N LYS A 153 10.47 11.25 -13.57
CA LYS A 153 9.02 11.20 -13.78
C LYS A 153 8.39 12.58 -13.57
N ASP A 154 8.69 13.26 -12.47
CA ASP A 154 8.12 14.57 -12.14
C ASP A 154 8.42 15.59 -13.26
N LYS A 155 9.68 15.65 -13.74
CA LYS A 155 10.08 16.49 -14.89
C LYS A 155 9.39 16.12 -16.21
N ALA A 156 9.06 14.84 -16.40
CA ALA A 156 8.35 14.39 -17.61
C ALA A 156 6.88 14.82 -17.58
N VAL A 157 6.25 14.70 -16.40
CA VAL A 157 4.86 15.16 -16.18
C VAL A 157 4.75 16.68 -16.35
N GLU A 158 5.68 17.47 -15.79
CA GLU A 158 5.76 18.92 -15.98
C GLU A 158 5.83 19.32 -17.48
N LYS A 159 6.41 18.45 -18.31
CA LYS A 159 6.49 18.63 -19.78
C LYS A 159 5.30 18.03 -20.54
N GLY A 160 4.24 17.66 -19.85
CA GLY A 160 3.03 17.05 -20.43
C GLY A 160 3.25 15.66 -21.02
N LYS A 161 4.29 14.93 -20.61
CA LYS A 161 4.53 13.56 -21.07
C LYS A 161 3.78 12.57 -20.18
N HIS A 162 3.15 11.58 -20.79
CA HIS A 162 2.39 10.53 -20.10
C HIS A 162 3.15 9.21 -20.00
N SER A 163 4.38 9.12 -20.52
CA SER A 163 5.22 7.92 -20.44
C SER A 163 6.70 8.26 -20.53
N LEU A 164 7.55 7.38 -20.01
CA LEU A 164 8.99 7.44 -20.25
C LEU A 164 9.31 7.01 -21.69
N SER A 165 10.37 7.60 -22.29
CA SER A 165 10.90 7.06 -23.53
C SER A 165 11.52 5.67 -23.29
N TYR A 166 11.48 4.82 -24.30
CA TYR A 166 12.08 3.48 -24.30
C TYR A 166 13.52 3.47 -23.77
N TYR A 167 14.34 4.42 -24.20
CA TYR A 167 15.73 4.56 -23.75
C TYR A 167 15.84 4.75 -22.23
N HIS A 168 15.04 5.65 -21.64
CA HIS A 168 15.10 5.93 -20.20
C HIS A 168 14.54 4.78 -19.39
N TYR A 169 13.50 4.11 -19.89
CA TYR A 169 12.95 2.92 -19.25
C TYR A 169 14.03 1.84 -19.12
N HIS A 170 14.69 1.46 -20.25
CA HIS A 170 15.73 0.44 -20.22
C HIS A 170 16.97 0.83 -19.42
N LYS A 171 17.30 2.13 -19.38
CA LYS A 171 18.41 2.61 -18.55
C LYS A 171 18.12 2.36 -17.06
N PHE A 172 16.90 2.64 -16.60
CA PHE A 172 16.52 2.42 -15.22
C PHE A 172 16.35 0.94 -14.90
N ASP A 173 15.75 0.19 -15.80
CA ASP A 173 15.59 -1.26 -15.69
C ASP A 173 16.93 -1.97 -15.51
N LYS A 174 17.91 -1.66 -16.34
CA LYS A 174 19.28 -2.19 -16.22
C LYS A 174 19.92 -1.85 -14.88
N LYS A 175 19.84 -0.59 -14.43
CA LYS A 175 20.36 -0.18 -13.12
C LYS A 175 19.67 -0.93 -11.98
N TYR A 176 18.36 -1.15 -12.10
CA TYR A 176 17.59 -1.90 -11.13
C TYR A 176 18.08 -3.34 -11.00
N ASP A 177 18.27 -4.02 -12.13
CA ASP A 177 18.77 -5.40 -12.15
C ASP A 177 20.19 -5.50 -11.57
N GLU A 178 21.08 -4.57 -11.91
CA GLU A 178 22.44 -4.50 -11.35
C GLU A 178 22.41 -4.38 -9.82
N LEU A 179 21.52 -3.54 -9.27
CA LEU A 179 21.38 -3.37 -7.82
C LEU A 179 20.76 -4.60 -7.14
N ILE A 180 19.84 -5.29 -7.79
CA ILE A 180 19.30 -6.56 -7.29
C ILE A 180 20.39 -7.63 -7.20
N GLU A 181 21.23 -7.72 -8.23
CA GLU A 181 22.35 -8.66 -8.21
C GLU A 181 23.39 -8.30 -7.13
N GLN A 182 23.66 -7.01 -6.93
CA GLN A 182 24.51 -6.55 -5.83
C GLN A 182 23.90 -6.90 -4.47
N ALA A 183 22.62 -6.62 -4.26
CA ALA A 183 21.92 -6.96 -3.02
C ALA A 183 21.97 -8.47 -2.72
N ARG A 184 21.85 -9.33 -3.73
CA ARG A 184 21.97 -10.78 -3.59
C ARG A 184 23.37 -11.21 -3.21
N LYS A 185 24.41 -10.60 -3.78
CA LYS A 185 25.82 -10.88 -3.44
C LYS A 185 26.15 -10.45 -2.01
N GLU A 186 25.68 -9.30 -1.59
CA GLU A 186 25.89 -8.79 -0.23
C GLU A 186 25.03 -9.52 0.83
N ASN A 187 23.94 -10.17 0.41
CA ASN A 187 23.04 -10.93 1.28
C ASN A 187 22.81 -12.35 0.74
N PRO A 188 23.84 -13.22 0.72
CA PRO A 188 23.67 -14.57 0.25
C PRO A 188 22.63 -15.33 1.08
N LEU A 189 21.83 -16.15 0.43
CA LEU A 189 20.88 -17.00 1.12
C LEU A 189 21.64 -18.00 1.97
N PRO A 190 21.29 -18.20 3.25
CA PRO A 190 21.88 -19.26 4.04
C PRO A 190 21.62 -20.60 3.35
N GLU A 191 22.68 -21.37 3.12
CA GLU A 191 22.56 -22.74 2.63
C GLU A 191 21.69 -23.54 3.61
N THR A 192 20.55 -24.01 3.14
CA THR A 192 19.61 -24.80 3.97
C THR A 192 20.10 -26.24 4.05
N THR A 193 21.04 -26.49 4.92
CA THR A 193 21.61 -27.84 5.13
C THR A 193 20.80 -28.73 6.07
N GLU A 194 19.80 -28.24 6.79
CA GLU A 194 18.98 -29.07 7.66
C GLU A 194 17.51 -28.65 7.70
N LYS A 195 16.61 -29.62 7.52
CA LYS A 195 15.17 -29.49 7.84
C LYS A 195 14.96 -29.45 9.36
N LYS A 196 15.18 -28.30 9.98
CA LYS A 196 14.84 -28.14 11.41
C LYS A 196 13.32 -28.19 11.58
N ARG A 197 12.83 -29.11 12.45
CA ARG A 197 11.43 -29.12 12.91
C ARG A 197 11.13 -27.78 13.62
N GLY A 198 10.16 -27.02 13.12
CA GLY A 198 9.73 -25.76 13.70
C GLY A 198 9.15 -24.81 12.66
N ARG A 199 8.44 -23.76 13.12
CA ARG A 199 7.93 -22.70 12.24
C ARG A 199 9.10 -22.01 11.53
N LYS A 200 9.16 -22.07 10.19
CA LYS A 200 10.18 -21.39 9.40
C LYS A 200 10.22 -19.92 9.83
N LYS A 201 11.39 -19.40 10.25
CA LYS A 201 11.57 -17.96 10.49
C LYS A 201 11.21 -17.23 9.19
N LYS A 202 10.20 -16.37 9.24
CA LYS A 202 9.87 -15.51 8.10
C LYS A 202 11.11 -14.67 7.75
N ARG A 203 11.48 -14.61 6.47
CA ARG A 203 12.51 -13.68 5.98
C ARG A 203 12.13 -12.28 6.43
N LYS A 204 13.07 -11.53 6.97
CA LYS A 204 12.81 -10.19 7.51
C LYS A 204 12.46 -9.16 6.42
N ASN A 205 12.77 -9.43 5.14
CA ASN A 205 12.49 -8.54 4.01
C ASN A 205 11.86 -9.30 2.85
N PRO A 206 10.53 -9.38 2.77
CA PRO A 206 9.84 -10.08 1.68
C PRO A 206 10.04 -9.41 0.31
N CYS A 207 10.30 -8.09 0.26
CA CYS A 207 10.45 -7.36 -1.01
C CYS A 207 11.81 -7.56 -1.67
N VAL A 208 12.88 -7.70 -0.91
CA VAL A 208 14.24 -7.88 -1.46
C VAL A 208 14.52 -9.30 -1.94
N GLY A 209 13.70 -10.26 -1.56
CA GLY A 209 13.87 -11.68 -1.94
C GLY A 209 12.97 -12.17 -3.05
N ARG A 210 12.13 -11.30 -3.63
CA ARG A 210 11.30 -11.66 -4.78
C ARG A 210 12.07 -11.38 -6.07
N THR A 211 11.93 -12.30 -7.04
CA THR A 211 12.59 -12.15 -8.34
C THR A 211 12.10 -10.91 -9.08
N PRO A 212 12.93 -10.32 -9.97
CA PRO A 212 12.52 -9.21 -10.83
C PRO A 212 11.20 -9.48 -11.58
N CYS A 213 10.88 -10.74 -11.87
CA CYS A 213 9.61 -11.14 -12.49
C CYS A 213 8.36 -10.80 -11.64
N GLU A 214 8.48 -10.82 -10.30
CA GLU A 214 7.39 -10.45 -9.39
C GLU A 214 7.32 -8.92 -9.16
N LEU A 215 8.39 -8.21 -9.52
CA LEU A 215 8.47 -6.74 -9.54
C LEU A 215 8.37 -6.17 -10.96
N GLN A 216 8.34 -7.00 -12.02
CA GLN A 216 8.15 -6.62 -13.41
C GLN A 216 6.75 -6.03 -13.70
N GLY A 217 5.80 -6.16 -12.76
CA GLY A 217 4.59 -5.33 -12.72
C GLY A 217 4.86 -3.84 -12.42
N LEU A 218 6.11 -3.45 -12.15
CA LEU A 218 6.58 -2.07 -12.13
C LEU A 218 6.81 -1.53 -13.55
N SER A 219 5.94 -1.85 -14.51
CA SER A 219 5.71 -0.92 -15.60
C SER A 219 5.17 0.33 -14.93
N LEU A 220 6.03 1.32 -14.70
CA LEU A 220 5.62 2.63 -14.20
C LEU A 220 4.62 3.21 -15.20
N PRO A 221 3.30 2.99 -15.04
CA PRO A 221 2.37 3.82 -15.73
C PRO A 221 2.52 5.19 -15.08
N PHE A 222 2.87 6.18 -15.87
CA PHE A 222 2.66 7.55 -15.50
C PHE A 222 1.15 7.74 -15.37
N TYR A 223 0.62 7.61 -14.18
CA TYR A 223 -0.68 8.15 -13.87
C TYR A 223 -0.50 9.56 -13.31
N PRO A 224 -1.30 10.53 -13.83
CA PRO A 224 -1.28 11.91 -13.38
C PRO A 224 -1.58 12.07 -11.91
#